data_1d9d35c5d5da63049b84d8c2b1556471
#
_entry.id   1d9d35c5d5da63049b84d8c2b1556471
#
_cell.length_a   1.000
_cell.length_b   1.000
_cell.length_c   1.000
_cell.angle_alpha   90.00
_cell.angle_beta   90.00
_cell.angle_gamma   90.00
#
_symmetry.space_group_name_H-M   'P 1'
#
loop_
_entity.id
_entity.type
_entity.pdbx_description
1 polymer ?
#
loop_
_entity_poly.entity_id
_entity_poly.type
_entity_poly.pdbx_seq_one_letter_code
_entity_poly.pdbx_strand_id
1 'polypeptide(L)'
;MIPADLLNPSDLDAVLSPFGQSRMLPSKAYTSDAVLAWERTNFFAATWTCVGRRPPKGQRAFAVGSLGVLVTVGADESVRAFANVCRHRGHELLAVGTAADKRAIVCPYHGWAYRLDGSLQAAPDMPADFDRAPWSLVELPAVDWHGWVFVNARRGAVPFHDFVGELDEWVTPYAPERLHVAATHSYEVAANWKLVVENYHECYHCPMIHPELCTVTAPTSGANGTGPGAWVGGTMDLLPHAETMSFDGVSHGRALAGVNPRTVTYIGVFPHLLLSLHPDYVMTHRLVPLAPGRTFIECQWLFAAPDVDPSYAVEFWDRTNLQDWAAVESVQRGLASPHHQPGPLAPNEGAIYDWVTMLARGYRDVATIPRTRAHSRV
;
A
#
# COMPACT_ATOMS: atom_id res chain seq x y z
N MET A 1 19.89 -8.05 -2.92
CA MET A 1 19.84 -8.28 -4.37
C MET A 1 19.03 -9.53 -4.69
N ILE A 2 18.15 -9.45 -5.68
CA ILE A 2 17.42 -10.63 -6.18
C ILE A 2 18.39 -11.58 -6.91
N PRO A 3 18.26 -12.91 -6.76
CA PRO A 3 19.07 -13.87 -7.50
C PRO A 3 18.93 -13.74 -9.03
N ALA A 4 20.05 -13.85 -9.75
CA ALA A 4 20.09 -13.66 -11.21
C ALA A 4 19.29 -14.71 -12.00
N ASP A 5 19.06 -15.88 -11.43
CA ASP A 5 18.20 -16.92 -11.99
C ASP A 5 16.70 -16.58 -11.86
N LEU A 6 16.35 -15.67 -10.95
CA LEU A 6 14.99 -15.15 -10.82
C LEU A 6 14.75 -13.97 -11.77
N LEU A 7 15.58 -12.95 -11.74
CA LEU A 7 15.55 -11.82 -12.68
C LEU A 7 16.95 -11.55 -13.21
N ASN A 8 17.09 -11.48 -14.54
CA ASN A 8 18.38 -11.25 -15.18
C ASN A 8 18.84 -9.79 -14.90
N PRO A 9 20.09 -9.57 -14.45
CA PRO A 9 20.64 -8.24 -14.26
C PRO A 9 20.54 -7.32 -15.48
N SER A 10 20.70 -7.85 -16.70
CA SER A 10 20.58 -7.07 -17.94
C SER A 10 19.16 -6.55 -18.19
N ASP A 11 18.12 -7.30 -17.77
CA ASP A 11 16.74 -6.83 -17.88
C ASP A 11 16.51 -5.66 -16.92
N LEU A 12 17.08 -5.72 -15.70
CA LEU A 12 17.02 -4.61 -14.74
C LEU A 12 17.81 -3.39 -15.22
N ASP A 13 18.94 -3.59 -15.95
CA ASP A 13 19.68 -2.50 -16.59
C ASP A 13 18.84 -1.78 -17.65
N ALA A 14 18.06 -2.53 -18.44
CA ALA A 14 17.17 -1.97 -19.43
C ALA A 14 16.05 -1.12 -18.79
N VAL A 15 15.49 -1.54 -17.64
CA VAL A 15 14.52 -0.75 -16.88
C VAL A 15 15.15 0.53 -16.34
N LEU A 16 16.40 0.47 -15.86
CA LEU A 16 17.13 1.59 -15.27
C LEU A 16 17.76 2.54 -16.29
N SER A 17 17.59 2.28 -17.58
CA SER A 17 18.01 3.20 -18.64
C SER A 17 17.29 4.56 -18.50
N PRO A 18 17.84 5.66 -19.02
CA PRO A 18 17.19 6.97 -18.99
C PRO A 18 15.77 6.92 -19.58
N PHE A 19 14.87 7.79 -19.05
CA PHE A 19 13.51 7.92 -19.58
C PHE A 19 13.53 8.13 -21.11
N GLY A 20 12.64 7.43 -21.81
CA GLY A 20 12.63 7.36 -23.29
C GLY A 20 13.49 6.26 -23.89
N GLN A 21 14.45 5.71 -23.12
CA GLN A 21 15.23 4.52 -23.51
C GLN A 21 14.91 3.31 -22.60
N SER A 22 14.27 3.56 -21.49
CA SER A 22 13.83 2.57 -20.51
C SER A 22 12.82 1.58 -21.11
N ARG A 23 12.68 0.44 -20.45
CA ARG A 23 11.69 -0.60 -20.76
C ARG A 23 10.92 -0.96 -19.49
N MET A 24 9.73 -1.55 -19.67
CA MET A 24 8.98 -2.16 -18.58
C MET A 24 9.74 -3.34 -17.98
N LEU A 25 9.33 -3.80 -16.80
CA LEU A 25 9.90 -4.99 -16.16
C LEU A 25 9.67 -6.25 -17.04
N PRO A 26 10.57 -7.24 -16.98
CA PRO A 26 10.39 -8.50 -17.73
C PRO A 26 9.18 -9.29 -17.22
N SER A 27 8.52 -10.06 -18.10
CA SER A 27 7.34 -10.88 -17.78
C SER A 27 7.51 -11.71 -16.49
N LYS A 28 8.72 -12.23 -16.28
CA LYS A 28 9.03 -13.04 -15.09
C LYS A 28 8.85 -12.29 -13.78
N ALA A 29 8.95 -10.95 -13.77
CA ALA A 29 8.66 -10.12 -12.60
C ALA A 29 7.17 -10.19 -12.20
N TYR A 30 6.28 -10.49 -13.14
CA TYR A 30 4.82 -10.52 -12.91
C TYR A 30 4.24 -11.92 -12.83
N THR A 31 4.96 -12.94 -13.31
CA THR A 31 4.41 -14.28 -13.51
C THR A 31 5.07 -15.36 -12.64
N SER A 32 6.20 -15.06 -11.99
CA SER A 32 6.98 -16.06 -11.25
C SER A 32 6.62 -16.12 -9.78
N ASP A 33 6.26 -17.31 -9.29
CA ASP A 33 6.06 -17.58 -7.84
C ASP A 33 7.32 -17.30 -7.03
N ALA A 34 8.50 -17.64 -7.58
CA ALA A 34 9.76 -17.43 -6.89
C ALA A 34 10.11 -15.93 -6.75
N VAL A 35 9.78 -15.10 -7.76
CA VAL A 35 9.92 -13.65 -7.68
C VAL A 35 8.96 -13.10 -6.62
N LEU A 36 7.69 -13.49 -6.62
CA LEU A 36 6.74 -13.05 -5.59
C LEU A 36 7.16 -13.49 -4.18
N ALA A 37 7.69 -14.70 -4.01
CA ALA A 37 8.21 -15.16 -2.72
C ALA A 37 9.38 -14.28 -2.23
N TRP A 38 10.27 -13.88 -3.15
CA TRP A 38 11.35 -12.95 -2.87
C TRP A 38 10.80 -11.56 -2.49
N GLU A 39 9.82 -11.03 -3.24
CA GLU A 39 9.15 -9.75 -2.96
C GLU A 39 8.48 -9.74 -1.58
N ARG A 40 7.74 -10.80 -1.24
CA ARG A 40 7.11 -10.96 0.08
C ARG A 40 8.13 -10.86 1.22
N THR A 41 9.32 -11.41 1.01
CA THR A 41 10.39 -11.39 2.01
C THR A 41 11.11 -10.04 2.07
N ASN A 42 11.37 -9.42 0.93
CA ASN A 42 12.29 -8.28 0.82
C ASN A 42 11.57 -6.95 0.60
N PHE A 43 10.45 -6.92 -0.12
CA PHE A 43 9.66 -5.70 -0.31
C PHE A 43 8.63 -5.55 0.82
N PHE A 44 7.84 -6.59 1.09
CA PHE A 44 6.76 -6.48 2.07
C PHE A 44 7.25 -6.65 3.51
N ALA A 45 8.02 -7.68 3.82
CA ALA A 45 8.42 -7.92 5.21
C ALA A 45 9.62 -7.07 5.66
N ALA A 46 10.53 -6.69 4.76
CA ALA A 46 11.77 -5.99 5.10
C ALA A 46 11.69 -4.47 4.91
N THR A 47 10.65 -3.92 4.31
CA THR A 47 10.37 -2.49 4.29
C THR A 47 9.19 -2.13 5.19
N TRP A 48 8.67 -0.91 5.09
CA TRP A 48 7.46 -0.50 5.77
C TRP A 48 6.22 -0.88 4.95
N THR A 49 5.35 -1.66 5.54
CA THR A 49 4.14 -2.17 4.89
C THR A 49 2.91 -1.67 5.63
N CYS A 50 1.97 -1.05 4.90
CA CYS A 50 0.70 -0.61 5.45
C CYS A 50 -0.20 -1.83 5.74
N VAL A 51 -0.62 -2.00 6.98
CA VAL A 51 -1.55 -3.07 7.37
C VAL A 51 -3.01 -2.62 7.40
N GLY A 52 -3.28 -1.35 7.09
CA GLY A 52 -4.61 -0.76 7.01
C GLY A 52 -4.78 0.44 7.93
N ARG A 53 -6.03 0.87 8.09
CA ARG A 53 -6.36 1.96 9.03
C ARG A 53 -6.09 1.54 10.46
N ARG A 54 -5.74 2.53 11.30
CA ARG A 54 -5.59 2.33 12.75
C ARG A 54 -6.81 1.60 13.30
N PRO A 55 -6.63 0.40 13.89
CA PRO A 55 -7.75 -0.34 14.46
C PRO A 55 -8.24 0.30 15.78
N PRO A 56 -9.47 0.01 16.19
CA PRO A 56 -9.91 0.31 17.55
C PRO A 56 -9.07 -0.43 18.60
N LYS A 57 -9.26 -0.07 19.87
CA LYS A 57 -8.60 -0.78 21.00
C LYS A 57 -8.79 -2.28 20.91
N GLY A 58 -7.74 -3.01 21.27
CA GLY A 58 -7.73 -4.48 21.18
C GLY A 58 -6.53 -4.99 20.37
N GLN A 59 -6.72 -6.09 19.67
CA GLN A 59 -5.68 -6.78 18.91
C GLN A 59 -6.20 -7.25 17.54
N ARG A 60 -5.33 -7.16 16.52
CA ARG A 60 -5.61 -7.66 15.16
C ARG A 60 -4.37 -8.32 14.58
N ALA A 61 -4.57 -9.41 13.87
CA ALA A 61 -3.48 -10.12 13.19
C ALA A 61 -3.52 -9.88 11.68
N PHE A 62 -2.33 -9.60 11.12
CA PHE A 62 -2.13 -9.31 9.71
C PHE A 62 -1.03 -10.22 9.14
N ALA A 63 -1.09 -10.46 7.82
CA ALA A 63 0.06 -10.96 7.08
C ALA A 63 0.87 -9.78 6.53
N VAL A 64 2.17 -9.78 6.78
CA VAL A 64 3.14 -8.83 6.21
C VAL A 64 4.21 -9.63 5.47
N GLY A 65 4.09 -9.66 4.15
CA GLY A 65 4.81 -10.63 3.34
C GLY A 65 4.39 -12.06 3.68
N SER A 66 5.33 -12.87 4.17
CA SER A 66 5.09 -14.24 4.65
C SER A 66 5.01 -14.35 6.18
N LEU A 67 5.05 -13.23 6.91
CA LEU A 67 5.12 -13.20 8.37
C LEU A 67 3.78 -12.78 8.98
N GLY A 68 3.38 -13.47 10.07
CA GLY A 68 2.27 -13.06 10.90
C GLY A 68 2.68 -11.91 11.83
N VAL A 69 1.90 -10.85 11.84
CA VAL A 69 2.10 -9.66 12.68
C VAL A 69 0.84 -9.44 13.51
N LEU A 70 1.02 -9.20 14.80
CA LEU A 70 -0.05 -8.83 15.73
C LEU A 70 0.06 -7.33 16.04
N VAL A 71 -0.95 -6.56 15.67
CA VAL A 71 -1.07 -5.14 16.02
C VAL A 71 -2.00 -4.99 17.22
N THR A 72 -1.59 -4.20 18.20
CA THR A 72 -2.39 -3.89 19.38
C THR A 72 -2.57 -2.39 19.56
N VAL A 73 -3.73 -2.01 20.10
CA VAL A 73 -4.00 -0.65 20.58
C VAL A 73 -4.44 -0.74 22.04
N GLY A 74 -3.61 -0.22 22.93
CA GLY A 74 -3.82 -0.25 24.36
C GLY A 74 -4.77 0.84 24.88
N ALA A 75 -4.94 0.88 26.19
CA ALA A 75 -5.70 1.94 26.88
C ALA A 75 -5.03 3.33 26.76
N ASP A 76 -3.73 3.34 26.56
CA ASP A 76 -2.88 4.51 26.30
C ASP A 76 -2.94 5.03 24.86
N GLU A 77 -3.83 4.47 24.04
CA GLU A 77 -3.99 4.78 22.61
C GLU A 77 -2.73 4.50 21.76
N SER A 78 -1.68 3.90 22.33
CA SER A 78 -0.46 3.58 21.56
C SER A 78 -0.69 2.39 20.64
N VAL A 79 -0.30 2.54 19.38
CA VAL A 79 -0.22 1.44 18.42
C VAL A 79 1.11 0.72 18.61
N ARG A 80 1.06 -0.60 18.78
CA ARG A 80 2.25 -1.46 18.87
C ARG A 80 2.08 -2.64 17.93
N ALA A 81 3.19 -3.18 17.45
CA ALA A 81 3.20 -4.40 16.65
C ALA A 81 4.16 -5.44 17.24
N PHE A 82 3.80 -6.69 17.12
CA PHE A 82 4.57 -7.83 17.61
C PHE A 82 4.59 -8.95 16.56
N ALA A 83 5.63 -9.78 16.61
CA ALA A 83 5.58 -11.08 15.92
C ALA A 83 4.40 -11.89 16.48
N ASN A 84 3.53 -12.39 15.61
CA ASN A 84 2.32 -13.13 15.98
C ASN A 84 2.65 -14.57 16.40
N VAL A 85 3.57 -14.72 17.34
CA VAL A 85 4.16 -16.00 17.76
C VAL A 85 4.32 -16.03 19.28
N CYS A 86 3.73 -17.04 19.93
CA CYS A 86 3.88 -17.29 21.36
C CYS A 86 5.33 -17.63 21.72
N ARG A 87 5.87 -17.00 22.76
CA ARG A 87 7.23 -17.17 23.23
C ARG A 87 7.51 -18.51 23.92
N HIS A 88 6.46 -19.29 24.22
CA HIS A 88 6.59 -20.61 24.80
C HIS A 88 7.03 -21.65 23.77
N ARG A 89 6.19 -21.98 22.79
CA ARG A 89 6.40 -23.04 21.80
C ARG A 89 5.98 -22.66 20.40
N GLY A 90 6.00 -21.36 20.04
CA GLY A 90 5.83 -20.89 18.68
C GLY A 90 4.40 -20.94 18.13
N HIS A 91 3.36 -21.16 18.95
CA HIS A 91 1.98 -21.15 18.48
C HIS A 91 1.58 -19.75 17.99
N GLU A 92 0.83 -19.67 16.90
CA GLU A 92 0.20 -18.42 16.45
C GLU A 92 -0.75 -17.91 17.55
N LEU A 93 -0.66 -16.60 17.88
CA LEU A 93 -1.44 -16.02 18.97
C LEU A 93 -2.87 -15.66 18.56
N LEU A 94 -3.02 -15.15 17.35
CA LEU A 94 -4.29 -14.77 16.76
C LEU A 94 -4.26 -15.12 15.26
N ALA A 95 -5.29 -15.77 14.75
CA ALA A 95 -5.35 -16.14 13.34
C ALA A 95 -5.26 -14.91 12.43
N VAL A 96 -4.40 -14.94 11.42
CA VAL A 96 -4.25 -13.85 10.46
C VAL A 96 -5.60 -13.48 9.83
N GLY A 97 -5.86 -12.18 9.72
CA GLY A 97 -7.13 -11.65 9.22
C GLY A 97 -8.23 -11.53 10.29
N THR A 98 -7.96 -11.91 11.55
CA THR A 98 -8.94 -11.80 12.64
C THR A 98 -8.61 -10.69 13.63
N ALA A 99 -9.59 -10.34 14.43
CA ALA A 99 -9.51 -9.35 15.50
C ALA A 99 -10.03 -9.93 16.82
N ALA A 100 -9.52 -9.42 17.94
CA ALA A 100 -10.06 -9.72 19.27
C ALA A 100 -10.08 -8.44 20.13
N ASP A 101 -11.25 -8.14 20.66
CA ASP A 101 -11.49 -6.97 21.51
C ASP A 101 -11.25 -7.34 22.98
N LYS A 102 -10.01 -7.79 23.28
CA LYS A 102 -9.60 -8.28 24.59
C LYS A 102 -8.43 -7.48 25.14
N ARG A 103 -8.39 -7.33 26.48
CA ARG A 103 -7.32 -6.63 27.20
C ARG A 103 -6.05 -7.45 27.37
N ALA A 104 -6.04 -8.73 26.97
CA ALA A 104 -4.90 -9.61 27.02
C ALA A 104 -4.84 -10.49 25.78
N ILE A 105 -3.64 -10.80 25.33
CA ILE A 105 -3.33 -11.73 24.26
C ILE A 105 -3.10 -13.09 24.92
N VAL A 106 -4.01 -14.06 24.72
CA VAL A 106 -3.93 -15.39 25.34
C VAL A 106 -3.60 -16.42 24.27
N CYS A 107 -2.47 -17.09 24.44
CA CYS A 107 -2.08 -18.20 23.59
C CYS A 107 -3.07 -19.38 23.77
N PRO A 108 -3.74 -19.85 22.71
CA PRO A 108 -4.74 -20.91 22.85
C PRO A 108 -4.14 -22.29 23.14
N TYR A 109 -2.81 -22.43 23.09
CA TYR A 109 -2.15 -23.74 23.27
C TYR A 109 -1.95 -24.10 24.77
N HIS A 110 -1.29 -23.20 25.54
CA HIS A 110 -1.01 -23.47 26.97
C HIS A 110 -1.39 -22.31 27.89
N GLY A 111 -2.24 -21.37 27.43
CA GLY A 111 -2.73 -20.29 28.26
C GLY A 111 -1.71 -19.20 28.62
N TRP A 112 -0.52 -19.18 28.02
CA TRP A 112 0.38 -18.04 28.22
C TRP A 112 -0.32 -16.76 27.80
N ALA A 113 -0.33 -15.76 28.69
CA ALA A 113 -1.05 -14.53 28.48
C ALA A 113 -0.11 -13.33 28.51
N TYR A 114 -0.27 -12.43 27.54
CA TYR A 114 0.49 -11.21 27.40
C TYR A 114 -0.43 -10.00 27.52
N ARG A 115 0.10 -8.90 28.03
CA ARG A 115 -0.57 -7.61 27.94
C ARG A 115 -0.53 -7.05 26.52
N LEU A 116 -1.30 -6.00 26.26
CA LEU A 116 -1.28 -5.33 24.94
C LEU A 116 0.03 -4.57 24.68
N ASP A 117 0.87 -4.37 25.69
CA ASP A 117 2.25 -3.88 25.58
C ASP A 117 3.26 -4.97 25.25
N GLY A 118 2.82 -6.22 25.07
CA GLY A 118 3.65 -7.38 24.76
C GLY A 118 4.28 -8.06 25.98
N SER A 119 4.19 -7.51 27.20
CA SER A 119 4.79 -8.09 28.39
C SER A 119 4.07 -9.39 28.80
N LEU A 120 4.83 -10.43 29.20
CA LEU A 120 4.24 -11.69 29.67
C LEU A 120 3.58 -11.49 31.04
N GLN A 121 2.24 -11.63 31.07
CA GLN A 121 1.44 -11.46 32.29
C GLN A 121 1.29 -12.76 33.07
N ALA A 122 1.01 -13.87 32.41
CA ALA A 122 0.82 -15.17 33.03
C ALA A 122 1.44 -16.29 32.20
N ALA A 123 2.03 -17.25 32.90
CA ALA A 123 2.60 -18.47 32.33
C ALA A 123 2.18 -19.65 33.25
N PRO A 124 1.01 -20.27 32.97
CA PRO A 124 0.51 -21.39 33.78
C PRO A 124 1.54 -22.52 33.88
N ASP A 125 1.55 -23.21 35.00
CA ASP A 125 2.40 -24.37 35.33
C ASP A 125 3.91 -24.11 35.35
N MET A 126 4.35 -22.84 35.19
CA MET A 126 5.74 -22.46 35.41
C MET A 126 6.06 -22.32 36.92
N PRO A 127 7.31 -22.56 37.35
CA PRO A 127 7.71 -22.36 38.74
C PRO A 127 7.35 -20.97 39.26
N ALA A 128 7.11 -20.86 40.57
CA ALA A 128 6.71 -19.60 41.20
C ALA A 128 7.76 -18.48 41.07
N ASP A 129 9.03 -18.82 40.95
CA ASP A 129 10.16 -17.94 40.73
C ASP A 129 10.51 -17.71 39.24
N PHE A 130 9.68 -18.17 38.32
CA PHE A 130 9.91 -18.00 36.89
C PHE A 130 9.96 -16.54 36.50
N ASP A 131 11.12 -16.09 35.99
CA ASP A 131 11.31 -14.75 35.48
C ASP A 131 10.58 -14.61 34.14
N ARG A 132 9.55 -13.74 34.10
CA ARG A 132 8.71 -13.48 32.92
C ARG A 132 9.29 -12.43 31.98
N ALA A 133 10.18 -11.57 32.44
CA ALA A 133 10.66 -10.42 31.69
C ALA A 133 11.29 -10.79 30.32
N PRO A 134 12.14 -11.84 30.20
CA PRO A 134 12.75 -12.21 28.93
C PRO A 134 11.75 -12.82 27.91
N TRP A 135 10.53 -13.15 28.36
CA TRP A 135 9.53 -13.88 27.56
C TRP A 135 8.43 -12.97 27.02
N SER A 136 8.63 -11.66 27.04
CA SER A 136 7.75 -10.71 26.34
C SER A 136 7.72 -10.97 24.85
N LEU A 137 6.62 -10.60 24.18
CA LEU A 137 6.50 -10.72 22.71
C LEU A 137 7.63 -9.96 22.02
N VAL A 138 8.03 -10.43 20.85
CA VAL A 138 9.03 -9.75 20.03
C VAL A 138 8.36 -8.54 19.37
N GLU A 139 8.75 -7.36 19.82
CA GLU A 139 8.26 -6.10 19.28
C GLU A 139 8.82 -5.83 17.87
N LEU A 140 7.96 -5.34 17.00
CA LEU A 140 8.24 -4.93 15.63
C LEU A 140 8.06 -3.43 15.51
N PRO A 141 8.91 -2.73 14.73
CA PRO A 141 8.69 -1.32 14.42
C PRO A 141 7.30 -1.08 13.82
N ALA A 142 6.56 -0.15 14.41
CA ALA A 142 5.24 0.24 13.95
C ALA A 142 5.07 1.75 14.05
N VAL A 143 4.35 2.35 13.10
CA VAL A 143 4.03 3.77 13.06
C VAL A 143 2.57 3.94 12.66
N ASP A 144 1.84 4.78 13.39
CA ASP A 144 0.56 5.33 12.97
C ASP A 144 0.84 6.63 12.20
N TRP A 145 0.68 6.57 10.88
CA TRP A 145 0.92 7.69 9.97
C TRP A 145 -0.40 8.12 9.34
N HIS A 146 -0.88 9.31 9.71
CA HIS A 146 -2.18 9.84 9.25
C HIS A 146 -3.35 8.86 9.40
N GLY A 147 -3.30 8.01 10.45
CA GLY A 147 -4.31 7.01 10.71
C GLY A 147 -4.14 5.71 9.90
N TRP A 148 -3.06 5.53 9.16
CA TRP A 148 -2.65 4.24 8.60
C TRP A 148 -1.50 3.66 9.41
N VAL A 149 -1.61 2.36 9.73
CA VAL A 149 -0.57 1.65 10.49
C VAL A 149 0.41 1.01 9.53
N PHE A 150 1.69 1.40 9.66
CA PHE A 150 2.79 0.78 8.96
C PHE A 150 3.62 -0.07 9.91
N VAL A 151 4.06 -1.25 9.44
CA VAL A 151 4.87 -2.19 10.22
C VAL A 151 6.07 -2.64 9.40
N ASN A 152 7.24 -2.75 10.05
CA ASN A 152 8.39 -3.47 9.51
C ASN A 152 8.53 -4.83 10.19
N ALA A 153 8.18 -5.91 9.50
CA ALA A 153 8.15 -7.25 10.09
C ALA A 153 9.53 -7.88 10.30
N ARG A 154 10.60 -7.36 9.67
CA ARG A 154 11.98 -7.85 9.81
C ARG A 154 12.88 -6.96 10.66
N ARG A 155 12.37 -5.85 11.19
CA ARG A 155 13.07 -4.93 12.11
C ARG A 155 14.33 -4.25 11.52
N GLY A 156 14.49 -4.22 10.21
CA GLY A 156 15.70 -3.71 9.56
C GLY A 156 15.45 -2.59 8.54
N ALA A 157 14.24 -2.00 8.51
CA ALA A 157 13.94 -0.90 7.60
C ALA A 157 14.67 0.39 8.02
N VAL A 158 14.86 1.27 7.05
CA VAL A 158 15.24 2.67 7.30
C VAL A 158 14.23 3.34 8.25
N PRO A 159 14.60 4.42 8.95
CA PRO A 159 13.65 5.20 9.74
C PRO A 159 12.41 5.58 8.93
N PHE A 160 11.23 5.58 9.56
CA PHE A 160 9.97 5.81 8.84
C PHE A 160 9.93 7.19 8.15
N HIS A 161 10.49 8.23 8.78
CA HIS A 161 10.56 9.57 8.18
C HIS A 161 11.41 9.60 6.88
N ASP A 162 12.45 8.77 6.80
CA ASP A 162 13.23 8.63 5.55
C ASP A 162 12.47 7.84 4.50
N PHE A 163 11.61 6.90 4.95
CA PHE A 163 10.78 6.10 4.06
C PHE A 163 9.67 6.92 3.41
N VAL A 164 8.97 7.76 4.16
CA VAL A 164 7.94 8.64 3.59
C VAL A 164 8.54 9.89 2.95
N GLY A 165 9.68 10.39 3.44
CA GLY A 165 10.36 11.56 2.90
C GLY A 165 9.45 12.79 2.81
N GLU A 166 9.36 13.40 1.63
CA GLU A 166 8.54 14.60 1.38
C GLU A 166 7.04 14.31 1.19
N LEU A 167 6.61 13.05 1.27
CA LEU A 167 5.20 12.67 1.11
C LEU A 167 4.27 13.33 2.15
N ASP A 168 4.77 13.59 3.35
CA ASP A 168 4.01 14.28 4.39
C ASP A 168 3.46 15.64 3.94
N GLU A 169 4.19 16.37 3.11
CA GLU A 169 3.76 17.67 2.59
C GLU A 169 2.52 17.55 1.69
N TRP A 170 2.36 16.41 1.03
CA TRP A 170 1.23 16.12 0.13
C TRP A 170 0.00 15.63 0.88
N VAL A 171 0.19 14.88 1.97
CA VAL A 171 -0.90 14.20 2.69
C VAL A 171 -1.44 15.03 3.85
N THR A 172 -0.58 15.76 4.56
CA THR A 172 -0.96 16.55 5.74
C THR A 172 -2.16 17.50 5.53
N PRO A 173 -2.29 18.22 4.40
CA PRO A 173 -3.43 19.12 4.19
C PRO A 173 -4.80 18.42 4.24
N TYR A 174 -4.85 17.13 3.90
CA TYR A 174 -6.09 16.36 3.87
C TYR A 174 -6.50 15.81 5.25
N ALA A 175 -5.59 15.82 6.24
CA ALA A 175 -5.79 15.33 7.61
C ALA A 175 -6.54 13.98 7.67
N PRO A 176 -6.05 12.91 6.97
CA PRO A 176 -6.81 11.66 6.82
C PRO A 176 -7.13 10.96 8.15
N GLU A 177 -6.33 11.21 9.19
CA GLU A 177 -6.56 10.68 10.55
C GLU A 177 -7.88 11.16 11.17
N ARG A 178 -8.43 12.28 10.66
CA ARG A 178 -9.69 12.88 11.11
C ARG A 178 -10.90 12.44 10.28
N LEU A 179 -10.66 11.73 9.18
CA LEU A 179 -11.71 11.29 8.28
C LEU A 179 -12.28 9.94 8.75
N HIS A 180 -13.57 9.76 8.47
CA HIS A 180 -14.32 8.54 8.77
C HIS A 180 -14.39 7.64 7.53
N VAL A 181 -14.15 6.35 7.69
CA VAL A 181 -14.38 5.37 6.63
C VAL A 181 -15.90 5.23 6.46
N ALA A 182 -16.42 5.76 5.35
CA ALA A 182 -17.85 5.72 5.03
C ALA A 182 -18.22 4.49 4.19
N ALA A 183 -17.29 3.98 3.37
CA ALA A 183 -17.49 2.79 2.56
C ALA A 183 -16.21 1.97 2.43
N THR A 184 -16.38 0.66 2.26
CA THR A 184 -15.28 -0.27 1.97
C THR A 184 -15.74 -1.27 0.93
N HIS A 185 -15.02 -1.37 -0.19
CA HIS A 185 -15.17 -2.43 -1.18
C HIS A 185 -13.94 -3.32 -1.20
N SER A 186 -14.14 -4.57 -1.57
CA SER A 186 -13.04 -5.53 -1.74
C SER A 186 -13.14 -6.17 -3.11
N TYR A 187 -11.99 -6.29 -3.77
CA TYR A 187 -11.88 -6.91 -5.08
C TYR A 187 -10.83 -8.02 -5.03
N GLU A 188 -11.03 -9.06 -5.80
CA GLU A 188 -9.99 -10.03 -6.12
C GLU A 188 -9.74 -9.96 -7.63
N VAL A 189 -8.56 -9.51 -8.01
CA VAL A 189 -8.18 -9.20 -9.38
C VAL A 189 -7.21 -10.26 -9.88
N ALA A 190 -7.46 -10.83 -11.06
CA ALA A 190 -6.62 -11.87 -11.66
C ALA A 190 -5.37 -11.25 -12.34
N ALA A 191 -4.64 -10.42 -11.60
CA ALA A 191 -3.45 -9.73 -12.04
C ALA A 191 -2.41 -9.59 -10.90
N ASN A 192 -1.15 -9.37 -11.30
CA ASN A 192 -0.06 -9.07 -10.38
C ASN A 192 -0.25 -7.70 -9.74
N TRP A 193 0.12 -7.57 -8.46
CA TRP A 193 -0.01 -6.33 -7.69
C TRP A 193 0.71 -5.14 -8.35
N LYS A 194 1.82 -5.36 -9.06
CA LYS A 194 2.55 -4.30 -9.76
C LYS A 194 1.76 -3.73 -10.93
N LEU A 195 1.03 -4.57 -11.67
CA LEU A 195 0.18 -4.10 -12.77
C LEU A 195 -0.92 -3.17 -12.28
N VAL A 196 -1.48 -3.42 -11.10
CA VAL A 196 -2.48 -2.54 -10.48
C VAL A 196 -1.87 -1.18 -10.16
N VAL A 197 -0.65 -1.16 -9.60
CA VAL A 197 0.05 0.10 -9.29
C VAL A 197 0.47 0.83 -10.56
N GLU A 198 0.94 0.13 -11.58
CA GLU A 198 1.33 0.69 -12.86
C GLU A 198 0.14 1.35 -13.56
N ASN A 199 -1.00 0.65 -13.68
CA ASN A 199 -2.23 1.19 -14.24
C ASN A 199 -2.72 2.44 -13.48
N TYR A 200 -2.63 2.44 -12.15
CA TYR A 200 -3.04 3.57 -11.31
C TYR A 200 -2.20 4.86 -11.55
N HIS A 201 -0.96 4.74 -12.01
CA HIS A 201 -0.03 5.87 -12.12
C HIS A 201 0.02 6.55 -13.50
N GLU A 202 -0.89 6.20 -14.40
CA GLU A 202 -0.96 6.87 -15.69
C GLU A 202 -2.41 7.04 -16.14
N CYS A 203 -2.66 8.01 -16.99
CA CYS A 203 -3.96 8.22 -17.61
C CYS A 203 -3.87 8.20 -19.16
N TYR A 204 -2.86 7.52 -19.69
CA TYR A 204 -2.72 7.30 -21.12
C TYR A 204 -3.82 6.38 -21.67
N HIS A 205 -4.29 5.43 -20.85
CA HIS A 205 -5.42 4.54 -21.15
C HIS A 205 -6.79 5.21 -20.94
N CYS A 206 -6.88 6.27 -20.12
CA CYS A 206 -8.17 6.84 -19.68
C CYS A 206 -9.13 7.18 -20.84
N PRO A 207 -8.70 7.81 -21.96
CA PRO A 207 -9.62 8.13 -23.04
C PRO A 207 -10.28 6.92 -23.72
N MET A 208 -9.63 5.76 -23.63
CA MET A 208 -10.11 4.52 -24.24
C MET A 208 -10.95 3.66 -23.30
N ILE A 209 -10.67 3.72 -22.00
CA ILE A 209 -11.24 2.80 -21.00
C ILE A 209 -12.24 3.53 -20.09
N HIS A 210 -12.02 4.80 -19.77
CA HIS A 210 -12.81 5.58 -18.80
C HIS A 210 -13.46 6.81 -19.41
N PRO A 211 -14.45 6.68 -20.31
CA PRO A 211 -15.11 7.83 -20.91
C PRO A 211 -15.78 8.72 -19.85
N GLU A 212 -16.34 8.16 -18.78
CA GLU A 212 -16.95 8.90 -17.68
C GLU A 212 -15.94 9.74 -16.90
N LEU A 213 -14.74 9.20 -16.61
CA LEU A 213 -13.68 9.93 -15.95
C LEU A 213 -13.24 11.14 -16.78
N CYS A 214 -13.18 10.98 -18.10
CA CYS A 214 -12.82 12.06 -19.01
C CYS A 214 -13.88 13.20 -19.10
N THR A 215 -15.08 13.01 -18.55
CA THR A 215 -16.07 14.08 -18.44
C THR A 215 -15.82 15.03 -17.28
N VAL A 216 -15.03 14.65 -16.28
CA VAL A 216 -14.76 15.45 -15.07
C VAL A 216 -13.30 15.87 -14.93
N THR A 217 -12.38 15.21 -15.65
CA THR A 217 -10.95 15.56 -15.68
C THR A 217 -10.39 15.41 -17.09
N ALA A 218 -9.34 16.18 -17.41
CA ALA A 218 -8.63 16.02 -18.67
C ALA A 218 -7.46 15.05 -18.47
N PRO A 219 -7.41 13.92 -19.21
CA PRO A 219 -6.33 12.91 -19.05
C PRO A 219 -4.91 13.43 -19.25
N THR A 220 -4.77 14.57 -19.96
CA THR A 220 -3.48 15.23 -20.23
C THR A 220 -3.18 16.35 -19.25
N SER A 221 -4.05 16.58 -18.25
CA SER A 221 -3.84 17.61 -17.23
C SER A 221 -2.98 17.08 -16.09
N GLY A 222 -2.44 18.00 -15.32
CA GLY A 222 -1.70 17.67 -14.12
C GLY A 222 -0.20 17.46 -14.35
N ALA A 223 0.46 17.10 -13.29
CA ALA A 223 1.91 16.96 -13.25
C ALA A 223 2.34 15.75 -12.41
N ASN A 224 3.44 15.12 -12.81
CA ASN A 224 4.07 14.10 -11.97
C ASN A 224 4.79 14.79 -10.79
N GLY A 225 4.56 14.26 -9.59
CA GLY A 225 5.25 14.61 -8.37
C GLY A 225 6.31 13.60 -8.03
N THR A 226 7.53 14.04 -7.79
CA THR A 226 8.63 13.19 -7.33
C THR A 226 9.38 13.89 -6.21
N GLY A 227 9.79 13.12 -5.22
CA GLY A 227 10.59 13.61 -4.08
C GLY A 227 11.33 12.50 -3.39
N PRO A 228 12.13 12.83 -2.38
CA PRO A 228 12.68 11.84 -1.46
C PRO A 228 11.59 10.99 -0.82
N GLY A 229 11.87 9.70 -0.63
CA GLY A 229 10.96 8.73 -0.03
C GLY A 229 10.67 7.54 -0.93
N ALA A 230 9.87 6.63 -0.42
CA ALA A 230 9.44 5.40 -1.10
C ALA A 230 8.03 5.58 -1.70
N TRP A 231 7.87 6.57 -2.56
CA TRP A 231 6.58 6.89 -3.17
C TRP A 231 6.75 7.46 -4.59
N VAL A 232 5.69 7.40 -5.34
CA VAL A 232 5.50 8.08 -6.63
C VAL A 232 4.12 8.71 -6.62
N GLY A 233 3.92 9.78 -7.39
CA GLY A 233 2.63 10.42 -7.43
C GLY A 233 2.50 11.45 -8.53
N GLY A 234 1.36 12.14 -8.52
CA GLY A 234 1.03 13.19 -9.46
C GLY A 234 -0.32 13.80 -9.16
N THR A 235 -0.68 14.78 -9.95
CA THR A 235 -1.97 15.45 -9.88
C THR A 235 -2.72 15.36 -11.21
N MET A 236 -4.03 15.45 -11.15
CA MET A 236 -4.90 15.70 -12.31
C MET A 236 -5.83 16.85 -12.00
N ASP A 237 -6.06 17.72 -12.99
CA ASP A 237 -6.93 18.88 -12.82
C ASP A 237 -8.39 18.51 -13.13
N LEU A 238 -9.28 18.97 -12.28
CA LEU A 238 -10.71 18.91 -12.53
C LEU A 238 -11.12 19.90 -13.64
N LEU A 239 -11.99 19.49 -14.54
CA LEU A 239 -12.58 20.37 -15.55
C LEU A 239 -13.33 21.53 -14.87
N PRO A 240 -13.49 22.70 -15.52
CA PRO A 240 -14.05 23.91 -14.89
C PRO A 240 -15.42 23.71 -14.21
N HIS A 241 -16.24 22.81 -14.70
CA HIS A 241 -17.57 22.50 -14.17
C HIS A 241 -17.59 21.43 -13.07
N ALA A 242 -16.48 20.67 -12.88
CA ALA A 242 -16.42 19.60 -11.90
C ALA A 242 -15.86 20.11 -10.57
N GLU A 243 -16.46 19.70 -9.47
CA GLU A 243 -16.05 19.96 -8.07
C GLU A 243 -15.28 18.78 -7.52
N THR A 244 -15.55 17.56 -7.99
CA THR A 244 -14.95 16.31 -7.57
C THR A 244 -15.06 15.24 -8.67
N MET A 245 -14.52 14.05 -8.39
CA MET A 245 -14.67 12.87 -9.24
C MET A 245 -16.00 12.17 -8.90
N SER A 246 -17.03 12.48 -9.67
CA SER A 246 -18.38 11.90 -9.64
C SER A 246 -18.96 11.92 -11.06
N PHE A 247 -20.07 11.21 -11.34
CA PHE A 247 -20.65 11.13 -12.69
C PHE A 247 -21.14 12.46 -13.24
N ASP A 248 -21.58 13.36 -12.37
CA ASP A 248 -22.06 14.69 -12.74
C ASP A 248 -21.05 15.81 -12.37
N GLY A 249 -19.93 15.45 -11.78
CA GLY A 249 -18.90 16.37 -11.30
C GLY A 249 -19.27 17.13 -10.02
N VAL A 250 -20.44 16.86 -9.41
CA VAL A 250 -20.92 17.56 -8.21
C VAL A 250 -20.45 16.84 -6.96
N SER A 251 -19.99 17.59 -5.97
CA SER A 251 -19.69 17.09 -4.64
C SER A 251 -20.94 17.08 -3.76
N HIS A 252 -21.22 15.94 -3.15
CA HIS A 252 -22.25 15.81 -2.10
C HIS A 252 -21.62 15.70 -0.71
N GLY A 253 -20.28 15.81 -0.63
CA GLY A 253 -19.50 15.83 0.60
C GLY A 253 -19.25 17.25 1.11
N ARG A 254 -18.38 17.33 2.09
CA ARG A 254 -17.86 18.60 2.61
C ARG A 254 -16.46 18.83 2.08
N ALA A 255 -16.22 19.97 1.45
CA ALA A 255 -14.89 20.33 1.01
C ALA A 255 -13.87 20.26 2.16
N LEU A 256 -12.74 19.67 1.93
CA LEU A 256 -11.64 19.57 2.90
C LEU A 256 -10.92 20.93 2.99
N ALA A 257 -10.76 21.43 4.21
CA ALA A 257 -10.16 22.75 4.41
C ALA A 257 -8.65 22.74 4.09
N GLY A 258 -8.20 23.72 3.33
CA GLY A 258 -6.77 23.90 3.03
C GLY A 258 -6.23 23.09 1.86
N VAL A 259 -7.08 22.30 1.17
CA VAL A 259 -6.69 21.57 -0.03
C VAL A 259 -7.02 22.38 -1.30
N ASN A 260 -6.34 22.08 -2.41
CA ASN A 260 -6.66 22.69 -3.70
C ASN A 260 -7.99 22.10 -4.22
N PRO A 261 -9.04 22.92 -4.43
CA PRO A 261 -10.34 22.41 -4.86
C PRO A 261 -10.40 22.05 -6.35
N ARG A 262 -9.31 22.22 -7.10
CA ARG A 262 -9.28 22.04 -8.54
C ARG A 262 -8.42 20.86 -8.99
N THR A 263 -7.76 20.16 -8.05
CA THR A 263 -6.87 19.07 -8.37
C THR A 263 -7.18 17.84 -7.54
N VAL A 264 -6.99 16.67 -8.14
CA VAL A 264 -6.94 15.39 -7.44
C VAL A 264 -5.49 14.91 -7.43
N THR A 265 -5.01 14.42 -6.29
CA THR A 265 -3.65 13.93 -6.13
C THR A 265 -3.66 12.41 -6.02
N TYR A 266 -2.84 11.75 -6.83
CA TYR A 266 -2.68 10.29 -6.84
C TYR A 266 -1.28 9.93 -6.37
N ILE A 267 -1.19 9.05 -5.38
CA ILE A 267 0.07 8.66 -4.74
C ILE A 267 0.12 7.14 -4.59
N GLY A 268 1.21 6.53 -5.01
CA GLY A 268 1.57 5.15 -4.65
C GLY A 268 2.68 5.14 -3.62
N VAL A 269 2.37 4.66 -2.42
CA VAL A 269 3.34 4.43 -1.35
C VAL A 269 3.81 2.99 -1.43
N PHE A 270 5.11 2.81 -1.59
CA PHE A 270 5.71 1.48 -1.69
C PHE A 270 5.40 0.61 -0.45
N PRO A 271 5.14 -0.69 -0.57
CA PRO A 271 4.98 -1.39 -1.84
C PRO A 271 3.55 -1.35 -2.40
N HIS A 272 2.50 -1.01 -1.61
CA HIS A 272 1.16 -1.45 -1.96
C HIS A 272 0.00 -0.59 -1.46
N LEU A 273 0.25 0.63 -0.99
CA LEU A 273 -0.81 1.57 -0.60
C LEU A 273 -0.93 2.66 -1.66
N LEU A 274 -2.13 2.80 -2.25
CA LEU A 274 -2.47 3.87 -3.17
C LEU A 274 -3.41 4.85 -2.47
N LEU A 275 -3.17 6.15 -2.64
CA LEU A 275 -3.93 7.23 -2.05
C LEU A 275 -4.44 8.15 -3.15
N SER A 276 -5.75 8.29 -3.28
CA SER A 276 -6.39 9.28 -4.15
C SER A 276 -6.99 10.38 -3.25
N LEU A 277 -6.40 11.57 -3.32
CA LEU A 277 -6.71 12.69 -2.45
C LEU A 277 -7.57 13.69 -3.24
N HIS A 278 -8.87 13.70 -2.95
CA HIS A 278 -9.88 14.53 -3.61
C HIS A 278 -10.18 15.79 -2.79
N PRO A 279 -10.81 16.83 -3.36
CA PRO A 279 -11.17 18.04 -2.63
C PRO A 279 -12.12 17.82 -1.45
N ASP A 280 -12.86 16.72 -1.43
CA ASP A 280 -13.95 16.45 -0.49
C ASP A 280 -13.89 15.06 0.20
N TYR A 281 -13.02 14.16 -0.27
CA TYR A 281 -12.79 12.84 0.34
C TYR A 281 -11.37 12.33 0.05
N VAL A 282 -11.00 11.27 0.75
CA VAL A 282 -9.79 10.48 0.47
C VAL A 282 -10.21 9.06 0.13
N MET A 283 -9.68 8.53 -0.96
CA MET A 283 -9.86 7.11 -1.32
C MET A 283 -8.52 6.37 -1.22
N THR A 284 -8.56 5.11 -0.80
CA THR A 284 -7.36 4.28 -0.71
C THR A 284 -7.56 2.93 -1.36
N HIS A 285 -6.48 2.38 -1.93
CA HIS A 285 -6.39 0.97 -2.30
C HIS A 285 -5.21 0.35 -1.56
N ARG A 286 -5.48 -0.67 -0.76
CA ARG A 286 -4.45 -1.48 -0.11
C ARG A 286 -4.40 -2.84 -0.80
N LEU A 287 -3.28 -3.12 -1.45
CA LEU A 287 -3.10 -4.32 -2.25
C LEU A 287 -2.45 -5.43 -1.42
N VAL A 288 -2.95 -6.66 -1.55
CA VAL A 288 -2.36 -7.86 -0.93
C VAL A 288 -2.11 -8.90 -2.03
N PRO A 289 -0.85 -9.16 -2.42
CA PRO A 289 -0.56 -10.16 -3.44
C PRO A 289 -0.83 -11.58 -2.92
N LEU A 290 -1.82 -12.25 -3.50
CA LEU A 290 -2.21 -13.63 -3.15
C LEU A 290 -1.41 -14.67 -3.94
N ALA A 291 -1.14 -14.37 -5.22
CA ALA A 291 -0.33 -15.18 -6.14
C ALA A 291 0.29 -14.26 -7.20
N PRO A 292 1.22 -14.71 -8.05
CA PRO A 292 1.78 -13.88 -9.11
C PRO A 292 0.72 -13.21 -9.99
N GLY A 293 -0.35 -13.94 -10.32
CA GLY A 293 -1.46 -13.44 -11.12
C GLY A 293 -2.74 -13.22 -10.31
N ARG A 294 -2.66 -12.90 -9.01
CA ARG A 294 -3.84 -12.67 -8.18
C ARG A 294 -3.56 -11.73 -7.03
N THR A 295 -4.32 -10.64 -6.97
CA THR A 295 -4.19 -9.60 -5.96
C THR A 295 -5.54 -9.32 -5.31
N PHE A 296 -5.59 -9.33 -3.97
CA PHE A 296 -6.72 -8.80 -3.22
C PHE A 296 -6.51 -7.30 -3.02
N ILE A 297 -7.57 -6.51 -3.21
CA ILE A 297 -7.57 -5.06 -3.05
C ILE A 297 -8.67 -4.67 -2.08
N GLU A 298 -8.30 -3.97 -1.01
CA GLU A 298 -9.23 -3.28 -0.13
C GLU A 298 -9.27 -1.81 -0.52
N CYS A 299 -10.43 -1.34 -0.92
CA CYS A 299 -10.68 0.05 -1.28
C CYS A 299 -11.55 0.71 -0.20
N GLN A 300 -11.14 1.87 0.31
CA GLN A 300 -11.87 2.61 1.33
C GLN A 300 -12.07 4.06 0.92
N TRP A 301 -13.26 4.60 1.20
CA TRP A 301 -13.61 6.01 1.03
C TRP A 301 -13.77 6.66 2.38
N LEU A 302 -13.04 7.75 2.59
CA LEU A 302 -12.95 8.47 3.85
C LEU A 302 -13.49 9.89 3.69
N PHE A 303 -14.44 10.28 4.53
CA PHE A 303 -15.11 11.57 4.50
C PHE A 303 -14.97 12.35 5.81
N ALA A 304 -15.11 13.68 5.75
CA ALA A 304 -14.96 14.56 6.89
C ALA A 304 -16.09 14.41 7.94
N ALA A 305 -17.24 13.88 7.54
CA ALA A 305 -18.38 13.69 8.43
C ALA A 305 -19.02 12.31 8.24
N PRO A 306 -19.49 11.68 9.32
CA PRO A 306 -20.05 10.33 9.28
C PRO A 306 -21.44 10.26 8.63
N ASP A 307 -22.12 11.38 8.44
CA ASP A 307 -23.47 11.53 7.88
C ASP A 307 -23.47 11.83 6.37
N VAL A 308 -22.31 11.88 5.72
CA VAL A 308 -22.20 12.04 4.27
C VAL A 308 -22.63 10.74 3.57
N ASP A 309 -23.52 10.87 2.57
CA ASP A 309 -23.79 9.76 1.65
C ASP A 309 -22.62 9.62 0.66
N PRO A 310 -21.83 8.54 0.74
CA PRO A 310 -20.65 8.35 -0.09
C PRO A 310 -20.97 7.87 -1.52
N SER A 311 -22.25 7.57 -1.84
CA SER A 311 -22.66 6.86 -3.06
C SER A 311 -22.12 7.50 -4.34
N TYR A 312 -22.12 8.84 -4.43
CA TYR A 312 -21.65 9.57 -5.61
C TYR A 312 -20.18 9.28 -5.97
N ALA A 313 -19.33 9.16 -4.94
CA ALA A 313 -17.91 8.84 -5.10
C ALA A 313 -17.69 7.33 -5.26
N VAL A 314 -18.42 6.52 -4.47
CA VAL A 314 -18.28 5.06 -4.47
C VAL A 314 -18.69 4.49 -5.82
N GLU A 315 -19.85 4.86 -6.36
CA GLU A 315 -20.36 4.34 -7.64
C GLU A 315 -19.48 4.74 -8.82
N PHE A 316 -18.95 5.98 -8.80
CA PHE A 316 -18.04 6.46 -9.84
C PHE A 316 -16.74 5.65 -9.85
N TRP A 317 -16.11 5.49 -8.68
CA TRP A 317 -14.84 4.77 -8.58
C TRP A 317 -15.00 3.26 -8.68
N ASP A 318 -16.13 2.69 -8.24
CA ASP A 318 -16.39 1.26 -8.45
C ASP A 318 -16.43 0.93 -9.95
N ARG A 319 -17.10 1.75 -10.74
CA ARG A 319 -17.12 1.61 -12.21
C ARG A 319 -15.71 1.74 -12.80
N THR A 320 -14.97 2.77 -12.44
CA THR A 320 -13.60 3.01 -12.91
C THR A 320 -12.69 1.84 -12.53
N ASN A 321 -12.72 1.41 -11.29
CA ASN A 321 -11.97 0.25 -10.79
C ASN A 321 -12.27 -1.03 -11.60
N LEU A 322 -13.54 -1.34 -11.85
CA LEU A 322 -13.92 -2.54 -12.62
C LEU A 322 -13.40 -2.50 -14.06
N GLN A 323 -13.36 -1.33 -14.68
CA GLN A 323 -12.77 -1.13 -16.01
C GLN A 323 -11.26 -1.37 -15.96
N ASP A 324 -10.56 -0.83 -14.93
CA ASP A 324 -9.13 -1.03 -14.71
C ASP A 324 -8.81 -2.50 -14.44
N TRP A 325 -9.61 -3.18 -13.62
CA TRP A 325 -9.37 -4.60 -13.34
C TRP A 325 -9.45 -5.45 -14.60
N ALA A 326 -10.42 -5.18 -15.48
CA ALA A 326 -10.52 -5.86 -16.77
C ALA A 326 -9.29 -5.64 -17.66
N ALA A 327 -8.73 -4.41 -17.66
CA ALA A 327 -7.52 -4.07 -18.41
C ALA A 327 -6.28 -4.78 -17.87
N VAL A 328 -6.00 -4.68 -16.56
CA VAL A 328 -4.79 -5.29 -15.95
C VAL A 328 -4.84 -6.83 -15.99
N GLU A 329 -6.03 -7.44 -15.89
CA GLU A 329 -6.20 -8.87 -16.08
C GLU A 329 -5.88 -9.29 -17.52
N SER A 330 -6.23 -8.46 -18.50
CA SER A 330 -5.86 -8.69 -19.89
C SER A 330 -4.34 -8.59 -20.08
N VAL A 331 -3.69 -7.59 -19.48
CA VAL A 331 -2.22 -7.46 -19.47
C VAL A 331 -1.58 -8.68 -18.84
N GLN A 332 -2.06 -9.15 -17.69
CA GLN A 332 -1.55 -10.35 -17.03
C GLN A 332 -1.57 -11.58 -17.94
N ARG A 333 -2.65 -11.76 -18.70
CA ARG A 333 -2.73 -12.85 -19.70
C ARG A 333 -1.72 -12.67 -20.85
N GLY A 334 -1.53 -11.43 -21.31
CA GLY A 334 -0.56 -11.08 -22.34
C GLY A 334 0.88 -11.35 -21.92
N LEU A 335 1.22 -11.05 -20.67
CA LEU A 335 2.55 -11.30 -20.10
C LEU A 335 2.92 -12.78 -20.03
N ALA A 336 1.96 -13.69 -20.04
CA ALA A 336 2.19 -15.14 -20.10
C ALA A 336 2.57 -15.62 -21.52
N SER A 337 2.46 -14.77 -22.54
CA SER A 337 2.82 -15.12 -23.91
C SER A 337 4.34 -15.29 -24.05
N PRO A 338 4.82 -16.35 -24.71
CA PRO A 338 6.26 -16.52 -25.02
C PRO A 338 6.77 -15.46 -26.00
N HIS A 339 5.88 -14.70 -26.64
CA HIS A 339 6.22 -13.63 -27.59
C HIS A 339 6.25 -12.25 -26.94
N HIS A 340 5.88 -12.13 -25.65
CA HIS A 340 5.93 -10.86 -24.96
C HIS A 340 7.37 -10.38 -24.77
N GLN A 341 7.58 -9.10 -25.05
CA GLN A 341 8.82 -8.37 -24.74
C GLN A 341 8.48 -7.08 -24.00
N PRO A 342 9.31 -6.66 -23.00
CA PRO A 342 9.10 -5.41 -22.29
C PRO A 342 9.00 -4.21 -23.23
N GLY A 343 7.87 -3.50 -23.19
CA GLY A 343 7.58 -2.36 -24.03
C GLY A 343 8.35 -1.09 -23.61
N PRO A 344 8.41 -0.07 -24.49
CA PRO A 344 8.85 1.27 -24.15
C PRO A 344 7.78 2.01 -23.36
N LEU A 345 8.18 3.11 -22.72
CA LEU A 345 7.29 4.04 -22.04
C LEU A 345 7.00 5.25 -22.92
N ALA A 346 5.74 5.71 -22.94
CA ALA A 346 5.33 6.92 -23.62
C ALA A 346 5.77 8.19 -22.83
N PRO A 347 5.85 9.36 -23.46
CA PRO A 347 6.30 10.60 -22.79
C PRO A 347 5.47 11.01 -21.57
N ASN A 348 4.19 10.63 -21.50
CA ASN A 348 3.27 10.91 -20.39
C ASN A 348 3.28 9.84 -19.29
N GLU A 349 4.08 8.77 -19.41
CA GLU A 349 4.20 7.69 -18.44
C GLU A 349 5.38 7.89 -17.46
N GLY A 350 5.66 9.14 -17.10
CA GLY A 350 6.78 9.47 -16.21
C GLY A 350 6.66 8.88 -14.81
N ALA A 351 5.45 8.79 -14.25
CA ALA A 351 5.21 8.17 -12.94
C ALA A 351 5.40 6.64 -13.00
N ILE A 352 5.04 5.99 -14.12
CA ILE A 352 5.35 4.56 -14.37
C ILE A 352 6.86 4.36 -14.37
N TYR A 353 7.60 5.20 -15.10
CA TYR A 353 9.07 5.13 -15.12
C TYR A 353 9.65 5.22 -13.70
N ASP A 354 9.15 6.17 -12.91
CA ASP A 354 9.60 6.35 -11.54
C ASP A 354 9.30 5.12 -10.68
N TRP A 355 8.12 4.50 -10.87
CA TRP A 355 7.72 3.29 -10.16
C TRP A 355 8.56 2.07 -10.56
N VAL A 356 8.65 1.76 -11.85
CA VAL A 356 9.39 0.56 -12.31
C VAL A 356 10.89 0.67 -12.04
N THR A 357 11.47 1.87 -12.09
CA THR A 357 12.87 2.09 -11.70
C THR A 357 13.08 1.97 -10.20
N MET A 358 12.10 2.37 -9.35
CA MET A 358 12.13 2.11 -7.92
C MET A 358 12.15 0.60 -7.64
N LEU A 359 11.28 -0.17 -8.29
CA LEU A 359 11.27 -1.64 -8.20
C LEU A 359 12.60 -2.25 -8.66
N ALA A 360 13.13 -1.83 -9.82
CA ALA A 360 14.38 -2.36 -10.37
C ALA A 360 15.58 -2.06 -9.45
N ARG A 361 15.66 -0.87 -8.86
CA ARG A 361 16.65 -0.56 -7.81
C ARG A 361 16.45 -1.45 -6.60
N GLY A 362 15.21 -1.59 -6.12
CA GLY A 362 14.86 -2.45 -4.99
C GLY A 362 15.22 -3.92 -5.20
N TYR A 363 15.06 -4.46 -6.41
CA TYR A 363 15.54 -5.80 -6.76
C TYR A 363 17.05 -5.93 -6.66
N ARG A 364 17.81 -4.88 -6.95
CA ARG A 364 19.27 -4.85 -6.77
C ARG A 364 19.67 -4.68 -5.32
N ASP A 365 19.04 -3.71 -4.65
CA ASP A 365 19.27 -3.43 -3.23
C ASP A 365 18.03 -2.76 -2.61
N VAL A 366 17.39 -3.45 -1.67
CA VAL A 366 16.18 -2.97 -0.99
C VAL A 366 16.40 -1.63 -0.26
N ALA A 367 17.62 -1.38 0.21
CA ALA A 367 17.95 -0.12 0.88
C ALA A 367 17.85 1.12 -0.04
N THR A 368 17.82 0.90 -1.36
CA THR A 368 17.70 1.99 -2.35
C THR A 368 16.26 2.33 -2.72
N ILE A 369 15.27 1.66 -2.13
CA ILE A 369 13.84 1.91 -2.42
C ILE A 369 13.46 3.34 -2.05
N PRO A 370 13.70 3.87 -0.83
CA PRO A 370 13.52 5.29 -0.58
C PRO A 370 14.50 6.10 -1.42
N ARG A 371 13.96 7.05 -2.20
CA ARG A 371 14.80 7.97 -2.96
C ARG A 371 15.46 8.95 -2.00
N THR A 372 16.72 9.28 -2.26
CA THR A 372 17.40 10.40 -1.60
C THR A 372 17.32 11.65 -2.50
N ARG A 373 17.53 12.85 -1.95
CA ARG A 373 17.56 14.11 -2.71
C ARG A 373 18.53 14.10 -3.91
N ALA A 374 19.56 13.24 -3.87
CA ALA A 374 20.51 13.08 -4.97
C ALA A 374 19.94 12.37 -6.21
N HIS A 375 18.76 11.75 -6.09
CA HIS A 375 18.08 11.05 -7.19
C HIS A 375 16.87 11.84 -7.75
N SER A 376 16.56 13.03 -7.21
CA SER A 376 15.55 13.89 -7.79
C SER A 376 16.03 14.38 -9.16
N ARG A 377 15.13 14.35 -10.14
CA ARG A 377 15.45 14.82 -11.50
C ARG A 377 15.90 16.30 -11.45
N VAL A 378 17.02 16.57 -12.08
CA VAL A 378 17.40 17.91 -12.54
C VAL A 378 16.56 18.25 -13.77
#